data_782c367d9b8d69b91729da86fdc81763
#
_entry.id   782c367d9b8d69b91729da86fdc81763
#
_cell.length_a   1.000
_cell.length_b   1.000
_cell.length_c   1.000
_cell.angle_alpha   90.00
_cell.angle_beta   90.00
_cell.angle_gamma   90.00
#
_symmetry.space_group_name_H-M   'P 1'
#
loop_
_entity.id
_entity.type
_entity.pdbx_description
1 polymer ?
#
loop_
_entity_poly.entity_id
_entity_poly.type
_entity_poly.pdbx_seq_one_letter_code
_entity_poly.pdbx_strand_id
1 'polypeptide(L)'
;MKLGKTLAISCISMLSLSIWTQQVSAASAFDPSSEWMLGDWNGERTALKQKGYDFSIGYTGEMATVLDSKDTSRHGTEYAGQVALGTHFDLNKILGWQDTEAQITLTHRDGHDIKNKAAALEGQLSSTQEVYGRGQTTRLTDLWIKKKFFDQALDIKVGRFGESEDFNPAACDFQNLALCGDQMGNWNAGDQIHNWPVSQWAARVKYNVTPEVFAQVGVYEYNPENLKRSKGFNLSTDGSKGAVIPVEVVWQPKSGLINGLAGEYRAGYYYSTADANEINSTNKDHGQGGWLSFIQQLTAVNGDTSRGLKVVGQATFFDEATSRVKNTQSLAFAYKGLVDTRPKDELAIGFSRINLNDDAYLGKDVDSEYNSEIYYGIEATNWLTVRPNVQYVRHVGALKDGNNAWVGGIKFQTVF
;
A
#
# COMPACT_ATOMS: atom_id res chain seq x y z
N MET A 1 3.66 50.05 74.70
CA MET A 1 2.61 49.71 75.65
C MET A 1 1.39 49.19 74.91
N LYS A 2 0.96 47.99 75.25
CA LYS A 2 -0.26 47.25 74.86
C LYS A 2 -0.44 46.77 73.39
N LEU A 3 -0.21 45.49 73.31
CA LEU A 3 -0.75 44.48 72.42
C LEU A 3 -2.28 44.58 72.18
N GLY A 4 -2.65 44.32 70.92
CA GLY A 4 -3.99 43.93 70.53
C GLY A 4 -3.89 42.80 69.45
N LYS A 5 -4.06 41.57 69.87
CA LYS A 5 -4.19 40.39 68.97
C LYS A 5 -5.59 40.38 68.38
N THR A 6 -5.70 40.35 67.07
CA THR A 6 -6.94 40.02 66.35
C THR A 6 -6.79 38.71 65.65
N LEU A 7 -7.51 37.70 66.06
CA LEU A 7 -7.62 36.42 65.35
C LEU A 7 -8.41 36.63 64.02
N ALA A 8 -7.79 36.28 62.92
CA ALA A 8 -8.48 36.13 61.65
C ALA A 8 -8.87 34.65 61.50
N ILE A 9 -10.13 34.36 61.50
CA ILE A 9 -10.72 33.04 61.18
C ILE A 9 -10.70 32.93 59.66
N SER A 10 -9.85 32.02 59.15
CA SER A 10 -9.79 31.71 57.75
C SER A 10 -10.88 30.68 57.43
N CYS A 11 -11.92 31.09 56.73
CA CYS A 11 -12.89 30.18 56.13
C CYS A 11 -12.26 29.49 54.93
N ILE A 12 -11.89 28.22 55.07
CA ILE A 12 -11.52 27.36 53.98
C ILE A 12 -12.82 26.93 53.29
N SER A 13 -13.17 27.59 52.16
CA SER A 13 -14.18 27.11 51.24
C SER A 13 -13.61 25.93 50.44
N MET A 14 -14.04 24.72 50.78
CA MET A 14 -13.84 23.53 49.93
C MET A 14 -14.61 23.75 48.61
N LEU A 15 -13.89 24.17 47.57
CA LEU A 15 -14.36 23.99 46.20
C LEU A 15 -14.25 22.50 45.87
N SER A 16 -15.38 21.80 45.94
CA SER A 16 -15.51 20.48 45.33
C SER A 16 -15.39 20.65 43.81
N LEU A 17 -14.18 20.40 43.25
CA LEU A 17 -14.03 20.15 41.80
C LEU A 17 -14.76 18.85 41.51
N SER A 18 -16.00 18.96 41.03
CA SER A 18 -16.67 17.87 40.34
C SER A 18 -15.91 17.68 39.02
N ILE A 19 -14.98 16.69 38.98
CA ILE A 19 -14.40 16.16 37.74
C ILE A 19 -15.57 15.51 37.00
N TRP A 20 -16.13 16.23 36.06
CA TRP A 20 -17.01 15.65 35.06
C TRP A 20 -16.11 14.79 34.16
N THR A 21 -15.98 13.50 34.47
CA THR A 21 -15.53 12.53 33.52
C THR A 21 -16.57 12.52 32.40
N GLN A 22 -16.29 13.20 31.29
CA GLN A 22 -17.04 12.95 30.08
C GLN A 22 -16.82 11.47 29.78
N GLN A 23 -17.83 10.66 30.05
CA GLN A 23 -17.91 9.33 29.47
C GLN A 23 -17.98 9.56 27.95
N VAL A 24 -16.84 9.40 27.27
CA VAL A 24 -16.84 9.25 25.83
C VAL A 24 -17.68 8.01 25.57
N SER A 25 -18.90 8.20 25.11
CA SER A 25 -19.77 7.09 24.72
C SER A 25 -19.04 6.31 23.63
N ALA A 26 -18.84 5.02 23.85
CA ALA A 26 -18.22 4.16 22.87
C ALA A 26 -19.05 4.23 21.58
N ALA A 27 -18.37 4.42 20.43
CA ALA A 27 -19.05 4.49 19.15
C ALA A 27 -19.77 3.17 18.86
N SER A 28 -21.05 3.27 18.49
CA SER A 28 -21.86 2.10 18.14
C SER A 28 -21.52 1.58 16.75
N ALA A 29 -21.89 0.34 16.48
CA ALA A 29 -21.80 -0.20 15.13
C ALA A 29 -22.63 0.63 14.13
N PHE A 30 -22.10 0.83 12.92
CA PHE A 30 -22.67 1.61 11.83
C PHE A 30 -22.84 3.11 12.11
N ASP A 31 -22.24 3.65 13.18
CA ASP A 31 -22.15 5.09 13.38
C ASP A 31 -21.25 5.71 12.31
N PRO A 32 -21.75 6.61 11.44
CA PRO A 32 -20.95 7.20 10.36
C PRO A 32 -19.74 8.01 10.84
N SER A 33 -19.75 8.49 12.08
CA SER A 33 -18.67 9.24 12.70
C SER A 33 -17.60 8.35 13.37
N SER A 34 -17.89 7.06 13.57
CA SER A 34 -16.93 6.09 14.08
C SER A 34 -15.77 5.90 13.08
N GLU A 35 -14.57 5.62 13.57
CA GLU A 35 -13.44 5.17 12.74
C GLU A 35 -13.65 3.76 12.18
N TRP A 36 -14.55 2.97 12.81
CA TRP A 36 -14.79 1.57 12.49
C TRP A 36 -16.28 1.30 12.26
N MET A 37 -16.59 0.49 11.24
CA MET A 37 -17.98 0.10 10.92
C MET A 37 -18.65 -0.63 12.08
N LEU A 38 -17.93 -1.49 12.80
CA LEU A 38 -18.45 -2.23 13.96
C LEU A 38 -18.31 -1.46 15.28
N GLY A 39 -17.94 -0.17 15.21
CA GLY A 39 -17.78 0.68 16.37
C GLY A 39 -16.64 0.27 17.30
N ASP A 40 -16.70 0.72 18.54
CA ASP A 40 -15.65 0.49 19.56
C ASP A 40 -15.92 -0.74 20.45
N TRP A 41 -16.80 -1.66 20.03
CA TRP A 41 -17.18 -2.87 20.78
C TRP A 41 -17.58 -2.58 22.23
N ASN A 42 -18.37 -1.55 22.44
CA ASN A 42 -18.73 -1.01 23.77
C ASN A 42 -17.52 -0.53 24.60
N GLY A 43 -16.45 -0.05 23.96
CA GLY A 43 -15.24 0.43 24.61
C GLY A 43 -14.12 -0.61 24.71
N GLU A 44 -14.38 -1.88 24.42
CA GLU A 44 -13.39 -2.96 24.53
C GLU A 44 -12.24 -2.81 23.52
N ARG A 45 -12.53 -2.32 22.31
CA ARG A 45 -11.49 -2.09 21.29
C ARG A 45 -10.47 -1.05 21.77
N THR A 46 -10.95 0.08 22.26
CA THR A 46 -10.10 1.12 22.85
C THR A 46 -9.36 0.61 24.08
N ALA A 47 -10.02 -0.15 24.96
CA ALA A 47 -9.38 -0.74 26.13
C ALA A 47 -8.27 -1.74 25.77
N LEU A 48 -8.46 -2.55 24.73
CA LEU A 48 -7.43 -3.46 24.21
C LEU A 48 -6.25 -2.70 23.59
N LYS A 49 -6.51 -1.66 22.81
CA LYS A 49 -5.48 -0.78 22.24
C LYS A 49 -4.63 -0.10 23.32
N GLN A 50 -5.27 0.36 24.41
CA GLN A 50 -4.54 0.90 25.56
C GLN A 50 -3.62 -0.14 26.24
N LYS A 51 -4.02 -1.41 26.23
CA LYS A 51 -3.21 -2.53 26.73
C LYS A 51 -2.15 -3.01 25.75
N GLY A 52 -2.09 -2.47 24.52
CA GLY A 52 -1.09 -2.80 23.53
C GLY A 52 -1.57 -3.73 22.40
N TYR A 53 -2.88 -4.00 22.29
CA TYR A 53 -3.48 -4.82 21.24
C TYR A 53 -4.31 -3.95 20.30
N ASP A 54 -3.81 -3.62 19.12
CA ASP A 54 -4.52 -2.82 18.12
C ASP A 54 -5.00 -3.70 16.97
N PHE A 55 -6.32 -3.90 16.85
CA PHE A 55 -6.93 -4.74 15.84
C PHE A 55 -7.27 -3.92 14.58
N SER A 56 -6.87 -4.44 13.44
CA SER A 56 -7.24 -3.91 12.12
C SER A 56 -8.02 -4.96 11.33
N ILE A 57 -9.20 -4.60 10.88
CA ILE A 57 -10.03 -5.45 10.01
C ILE A 57 -10.43 -4.59 8.83
N GLY A 58 -9.96 -4.93 7.64
CA GLY A 58 -10.24 -4.18 6.42
C GLY A 58 -10.83 -5.07 5.34
N TYR A 59 -11.68 -4.49 4.52
CA TYR A 59 -12.18 -5.12 3.31
C TYR A 59 -12.05 -4.17 2.12
N THR A 60 -11.53 -4.68 1.01
CA THR A 60 -11.51 -4.01 -0.28
C THR A 60 -12.23 -4.88 -1.29
N GLY A 61 -13.21 -4.31 -2.00
CA GLY A 61 -13.93 -4.99 -3.06
C GLY A 61 -13.90 -4.17 -4.34
N GLU A 62 -13.79 -4.85 -5.48
CA GLU A 62 -13.64 -4.24 -6.78
C GLU A 62 -14.52 -4.92 -7.81
N MET A 63 -15.39 -4.14 -8.46
CA MET A 63 -16.16 -4.59 -9.63
C MET A 63 -15.57 -3.92 -10.88
N ALA A 64 -15.55 -4.67 -11.99
CA ALA A 64 -15.14 -4.14 -13.29
C ALA A 64 -16.00 -4.72 -14.40
N THR A 65 -16.29 -3.88 -15.42
CA THR A 65 -17.01 -4.25 -16.62
C THR A 65 -16.44 -3.54 -17.84
N VAL A 66 -16.32 -4.22 -18.98
CA VAL A 66 -15.91 -3.57 -20.24
C VAL A 66 -17.10 -2.75 -20.75
N LEU A 67 -16.87 -1.45 -20.94
CA LEU A 67 -17.87 -0.50 -21.45
C LEU A 67 -17.83 -0.42 -22.97
N ASP A 68 -16.63 -0.40 -23.56
CA ASP A 68 -16.40 -0.31 -24.99
C ASP A 68 -15.06 -0.91 -25.40
N SER A 69 -15.02 -1.58 -26.55
CA SER A 69 -13.80 -2.13 -27.17
C SER A 69 -14.07 -2.53 -28.62
N LYS A 70 -13.01 -2.76 -29.38
CA LYS A 70 -13.13 -3.31 -30.75
C LYS A 70 -13.56 -4.77 -30.75
N ASP A 71 -13.10 -5.56 -29.76
CA ASP A 71 -13.49 -6.97 -29.62
C ASP A 71 -14.67 -7.07 -28.68
N THR A 72 -15.83 -7.42 -29.24
CA THR A 72 -17.09 -7.59 -28.53
C THR A 72 -17.49 -9.06 -28.36
N SER A 73 -16.59 -10.00 -28.64
CA SER A 73 -16.91 -11.42 -28.66
C SER A 73 -17.22 -11.99 -27.26
N ARG A 74 -16.60 -11.42 -26.23
CA ARG A 74 -16.82 -11.79 -24.82
C ARG A 74 -16.85 -10.55 -23.96
N HIS A 75 -17.96 -10.32 -23.29
CA HIS A 75 -18.16 -9.27 -22.30
C HIS A 75 -18.43 -9.87 -20.93
N GLY A 76 -18.56 -9.04 -19.93
CA GLY A 76 -19.02 -9.44 -18.62
C GLY A 76 -18.67 -8.42 -17.55
N THR A 77 -19.09 -8.75 -16.35
CA THR A 77 -18.73 -8.03 -15.12
C THR A 77 -18.10 -9.05 -14.20
N GLU A 78 -16.98 -8.68 -13.58
CA GLU A 78 -16.30 -9.51 -12.61
C GLU A 78 -16.10 -8.75 -11.31
N TYR A 79 -15.94 -9.52 -10.25
CA TYR A 79 -15.73 -9.04 -8.91
C TYR A 79 -14.51 -9.72 -8.30
N ALA A 80 -13.69 -8.94 -7.62
CA ALA A 80 -12.60 -9.42 -6.79
C ALA A 80 -12.65 -8.74 -5.42
N GLY A 81 -12.30 -9.47 -4.37
CA GLY A 81 -12.33 -8.98 -3.00
C GLY A 81 -11.15 -9.41 -2.16
N GLN A 82 -10.86 -8.62 -1.13
CA GLN A 82 -9.83 -8.89 -0.15
C GLN A 82 -10.31 -8.53 1.24
N VAL A 83 -10.19 -9.48 2.17
CA VAL A 83 -10.27 -9.23 3.63
C VAL A 83 -8.87 -9.28 4.19
N ALA A 84 -8.50 -8.32 5.04
CA ALA A 84 -7.29 -8.33 5.84
C ALA A 84 -7.64 -8.24 7.32
N LEU A 85 -7.15 -9.19 8.12
CA LEU A 85 -7.32 -9.27 9.56
C LEU A 85 -5.94 -9.14 10.21
N GLY A 86 -5.68 -8.04 10.90
CA GLY A 86 -4.40 -7.76 11.53
C GLY A 86 -4.52 -7.49 13.02
N THR A 87 -3.44 -7.75 13.74
CA THR A 87 -3.25 -7.29 15.12
C THR A 87 -1.83 -6.76 15.25
N HIS A 88 -1.72 -5.50 15.61
CA HIS A 88 -0.46 -4.87 15.98
C HIS A 88 -0.29 -4.92 17.51
N PHE A 89 0.89 -5.30 17.96
CA PHE A 89 1.24 -5.47 19.36
C PHE A 89 2.26 -4.42 19.79
N ASP A 90 1.91 -3.57 20.73
CA ASP A 90 2.84 -2.71 21.46
C ASP A 90 3.47 -3.53 22.61
N LEU A 91 4.64 -4.11 22.35
CA LEU A 91 5.30 -4.99 23.30
C LEU A 91 5.87 -4.23 24.52
N ASN A 92 5.98 -2.91 24.45
CA ASN A 92 6.29 -2.12 25.64
C ASN A 92 5.12 -2.17 26.66
N LYS A 93 3.89 -2.03 26.18
CA LYS A 93 2.70 -2.13 27.05
C LYS A 93 2.44 -3.55 27.53
N ILE A 94 2.68 -4.56 26.67
CA ILE A 94 2.33 -5.95 26.96
C ILE A 94 3.41 -6.63 27.83
N LEU A 95 4.71 -6.40 27.51
CA LEU A 95 5.83 -7.13 28.10
C LEU A 95 6.89 -6.22 28.76
N GLY A 96 6.74 -4.88 28.68
CA GLY A 96 7.76 -3.92 29.12
C GLY A 96 8.98 -3.83 28.17
N TRP A 97 8.89 -4.35 26.95
CA TRP A 97 9.97 -4.29 25.96
C TRP A 97 9.94 -2.95 25.23
N GLN A 98 10.73 -2.02 25.72
CA GLN A 98 10.78 -0.65 25.17
C GLN A 98 11.09 -0.63 23.67
N ASP A 99 10.41 0.27 22.95
CA ASP A 99 10.57 0.51 21.50
C ASP A 99 10.44 -0.78 20.65
N THR A 100 9.63 -1.74 21.11
CA THR A 100 9.45 -3.03 20.45
C THR A 100 7.98 -3.23 20.12
N GLU A 101 7.72 -3.63 18.88
CA GLU A 101 6.38 -3.91 18.36
C GLU A 101 6.39 -5.17 17.50
N ALA A 102 5.23 -5.80 17.35
CA ALA A 102 5.05 -6.98 16.51
C ALA A 102 3.73 -6.89 15.75
N GLN A 103 3.61 -7.65 14.68
CA GLN A 103 2.43 -7.71 13.84
C GLN A 103 2.12 -9.14 13.44
N ILE A 104 0.84 -9.46 13.39
CA ILE A 104 0.32 -10.62 12.67
C ILE A 104 -0.81 -10.16 11.75
N THR A 105 -0.81 -10.60 10.48
CA THR A 105 -1.87 -10.29 9.52
C THR A 105 -2.20 -11.52 8.69
N LEU A 106 -3.49 -11.79 8.57
CA LEU A 106 -4.05 -12.79 7.65
C LEU A 106 -4.81 -12.04 6.55
N THR A 107 -4.56 -12.42 5.30
CA THR A 107 -5.26 -11.85 4.16
C THR A 107 -5.96 -12.95 3.38
N HIS A 108 -7.21 -12.75 3.03
CA HIS A 108 -7.96 -13.64 2.14
C HIS A 108 -8.36 -12.86 0.90
N ARG A 109 -8.06 -13.41 -0.29
CA ARG A 109 -8.50 -12.90 -1.59
C ARG A 109 -9.41 -13.92 -2.25
N ASP A 110 -10.45 -13.41 -2.94
CA ASP A 110 -11.37 -14.21 -3.74
C ASP A 110 -11.83 -13.48 -5.00
N GLY A 111 -12.63 -14.14 -5.83
CA GLY A 111 -13.21 -13.57 -7.04
C GLY A 111 -12.36 -13.74 -8.30
N HIS A 112 -12.64 -12.92 -9.32
CA HIS A 112 -12.05 -12.99 -10.64
C HIS A 112 -11.72 -11.60 -11.19
N ASP A 113 -10.74 -11.55 -12.08
CA ASP A 113 -10.40 -10.33 -12.84
C ASP A 113 -11.11 -10.37 -14.19
N ILE A 114 -11.67 -9.25 -14.60
CA ILE A 114 -12.35 -9.10 -15.88
C ILE A 114 -11.45 -9.42 -17.09
N LYS A 115 -10.12 -9.23 -16.98
CA LYS A 115 -9.17 -9.59 -18.05
C LYS A 115 -9.17 -11.07 -18.38
N ASN A 116 -9.57 -11.94 -17.45
CA ASN A 116 -9.65 -13.38 -17.67
C ASN A 116 -10.96 -13.80 -18.38
N LYS A 117 -11.89 -12.88 -18.54
CA LYS A 117 -13.21 -13.13 -19.14
C LYS A 117 -13.46 -12.33 -20.42
N ALA A 118 -13.15 -11.05 -20.42
CA ALA A 118 -13.39 -10.19 -21.56
C ALA A 118 -12.26 -10.34 -22.60
N ALA A 119 -12.63 -10.65 -23.85
CA ALA A 119 -11.67 -10.84 -24.94
C ALA A 119 -10.84 -9.57 -25.20
N ALA A 120 -11.44 -8.40 -25.02
CA ALA A 120 -10.78 -7.11 -25.20
C ALA A 120 -9.57 -6.89 -24.29
N LEU A 121 -9.50 -7.58 -23.15
CA LEU A 121 -8.43 -7.47 -22.14
C LEU A 121 -7.55 -8.72 -22.09
N GLU A 122 -7.74 -9.68 -22.99
CA GLU A 122 -6.94 -10.89 -23.04
C GLU A 122 -5.46 -10.55 -23.32
N GLY A 123 -4.59 -11.01 -22.43
CA GLY A 123 -3.15 -10.69 -22.50
C GLY A 123 -2.75 -9.36 -21.84
N GLN A 124 -3.69 -8.60 -21.24
CA GLN A 124 -3.35 -7.37 -20.51
C GLN A 124 -2.23 -7.61 -19.51
N LEU A 125 -1.19 -6.78 -19.54
CA LEU A 125 -0.06 -6.87 -18.62
C LEU A 125 -0.45 -6.45 -17.23
N SER A 126 -1.16 -5.32 -17.09
CA SER A 126 -1.72 -4.87 -15.83
C SER A 126 -2.96 -5.70 -15.43
N SER A 127 -3.68 -5.23 -14.43
CA SER A 127 -4.96 -5.73 -13.99
C SER A 127 -5.89 -4.55 -13.76
N THR A 128 -7.14 -4.65 -14.21
CA THR A 128 -8.15 -3.64 -13.93
C THR A 128 -8.72 -3.74 -12.51
N GLN A 129 -8.37 -4.80 -11.78
CA GLN A 129 -8.76 -5.08 -10.41
C GLN A 129 -7.52 -5.50 -9.61
N GLU A 130 -6.92 -4.56 -8.85
CA GLU A 130 -5.64 -4.75 -8.17
C GLU A 130 -5.70 -5.79 -7.05
N VAL A 131 -6.86 -5.95 -6.40
CA VAL A 131 -7.00 -6.95 -5.34
C VAL A 131 -7.05 -8.38 -5.87
N TYR A 132 -7.14 -8.58 -7.20
CA TYR A 132 -7.03 -9.89 -7.81
C TYR A 132 -5.59 -10.36 -7.89
N GLY A 133 -5.37 -11.66 -7.70
CA GLY A 133 -4.08 -12.30 -7.92
C GLY A 133 -3.46 -12.90 -6.66
N ARG A 134 -2.25 -13.40 -6.83
CA ARG A 134 -1.50 -14.12 -5.80
C ARG A 134 -2.24 -15.36 -5.25
N GLY A 135 -3.08 -16.01 -6.09
CA GLY A 135 -3.66 -17.33 -5.87
C GLY A 135 -5.06 -17.37 -5.28
N GLN A 136 -5.73 -16.24 -5.05
CA GLN A 136 -7.11 -16.18 -4.52
C GLN A 136 -7.30 -17.20 -3.36
N THR A 137 -6.62 -16.95 -2.26
CA THR A 137 -6.53 -17.87 -1.11
C THR A 137 -6.26 -17.07 0.17
N THR A 138 -6.30 -17.77 1.32
CA THR A 138 -5.87 -17.18 2.60
C THR A 138 -4.38 -17.32 2.79
N ARG A 139 -3.73 -16.23 3.22
CA ARG A 139 -2.28 -16.16 3.45
C ARG A 139 -1.96 -15.54 4.81
N LEU A 140 -0.89 -16.04 5.44
CA LEU A 140 -0.19 -15.34 6.50
C LEU A 140 0.66 -14.25 5.82
N THR A 141 0.17 -13.01 5.89
CA THR A 141 0.78 -11.87 5.20
C THR A 141 1.87 -11.23 6.05
N ASP A 142 1.62 -11.10 7.36
CA ASP A 142 2.60 -10.61 8.32
C ASP A 142 2.76 -11.55 9.50
N LEU A 143 4.00 -11.73 9.91
CA LEU A 143 4.39 -12.28 11.19
C LEU A 143 5.79 -11.75 11.51
N TRP A 144 5.88 -10.57 12.10
CA TRP A 144 7.16 -9.92 12.33
C TRP A 144 7.25 -9.27 13.72
N ILE A 145 8.49 -9.05 14.14
CA ILE A 145 8.87 -8.22 15.28
C ILE A 145 9.80 -7.11 14.80
N LYS A 146 9.63 -5.92 15.36
CA LYS A 146 10.41 -4.73 15.06
C LYS A 146 10.87 -4.07 16.35
N LYS A 147 12.14 -3.67 16.40
CA LYS A 147 12.71 -2.94 17.54
C LYS A 147 13.51 -1.75 17.06
N LYS A 148 13.35 -0.63 17.79
CA LYS A 148 14.13 0.59 17.57
C LYS A 148 15.21 0.73 18.64
N PHE A 149 16.33 1.34 18.26
CA PHE A 149 17.51 1.54 19.09
C PHE A 149 18.04 2.96 18.90
N PHE A 150 18.89 3.42 19.83
CA PHE A 150 19.59 4.70 19.76
C PHE A 150 18.64 5.89 19.56
N ASP A 151 17.71 6.08 20.48
CA ASP A 151 16.65 7.11 20.39
C ASP A 151 15.89 7.05 19.06
N GLN A 152 15.56 5.83 18.63
CA GLN A 152 14.82 5.50 17.39
C GLN A 152 15.57 5.80 16.08
N ALA A 153 16.90 6.09 16.16
CA ALA A 153 17.70 6.30 14.95
C ALA A 153 17.86 5.03 14.11
N LEU A 154 17.94 3.87 14.76
CA LEU A 154 18.05 2.57 14.10
C LEU A 154 16.78 1.76 14.34
N ASP A 155 16.18 1.20 13.28
CA ASP A 155 14.98 0.38 13.31
C ASP A 155 15.26 -0.96 12.60
N ILE A 156 15.08 -2.07 13.30
CA ILE A 156 15.30 -3.42 12.79
C ILE A 156 13.99 -4.19 12.83
N LYS A 157 13.58 -4.74 11.70
CA LYS A 157 12.37 -5.57 11.51
C LYS A 157 12.80 -6.95 11.02
N VAL A 158 12.31 -8.00 11.66
CA VAL A 158 12.60 -9.40 11.27
C VAL A 158 11.33 -10.23 11.35
N GLY A 159 11.19 -11.20 10.44
CA GLY A 159 10.02 -12.07 10.41
C GLY A 159 9.58 -12.43 9.01
N ARG A 160 8.27 -12.59 8.83
CA ARG A 160 7.64 -12.79 7.52
C ARG A 160 6.83 -11.56 7.16
N PHE A 161 7.18 -10.94 6.03
CA PHE A 161 6.49 -9.77 5.48
C PHE A 161 6.85 -9.57 4.02
N GLY A 162 6.07 -8.72 3.32
CA GLY A 162 6.31 -8.36 1.94
C GLY A 162 7.37 -7.26 1.80
N GLU A 163 8.12 -7.26 0.70
CA GLU A 163 9.12 -6.24 0.42
C GLU A 163 8.48 -4.86 0.28
N SER A 164 7.36 -4.75 -0.43
CA SER A 164 6.63 -3.51 -0.70
C SER A 164 6.01 -2.82 0.53
N GLU A 165 6.08 -3.44 1.71
CA GLU A 165 5.69 -2.78 2.96
C GLU A 165 6.70 -1.72 3.40
N ASP A 166 7.97 -1.96 3.12
CA ASP A 166 9.07 -1.09 3.56
C ASP A 166 9.72 -0.34 2.38
N PHE A 167 9.87 -0.98 1.20
CA PHE A 167 10.55 -0.43 0.04
C PHE A 167 9.55 0.01 -1.03
N ASN A 168 9.74 1.22 -1.55
CA ASN A 168 8.88 1.83 -2.57
C ASN A 168 7.36 1.70 -2.31
N PRO A 169 6.88 1.83 -1.05
CA PRO A 169 5.47 1.73 -0.76
C PRO A 169 4.70 2.83 -1.51
N ALA A 170 3.58 2.47 -2.11
CA ALA A 170 2.71 3.41 -2.77
C ALA A 170 1.25 3.17 -2.37
N ALA A 171 0.47 4.25 -2.33
CA ALA A 171 -0.95 4.16 -2.05
C ALA A 171 -1.67 3.37 -3.15
N CYS A 172 -2.73 2.65 -2.75
CA CYS A 172 -3.54 1.80 -3.61
C CYS A 172 -4.98 2.32 -3.67
N ASP A 173 -5.13 3.60 -4.03
CA ASP A 173 -6.44 4.23 -4.16
C ASP A 173 -7.08 3.95 -5.53
N PHE A 174 -6.27 3.87 -6.59
CA PHE A 174 -6.68 3.42 -7.91
C PHE A 174 -7.09 1.95 -7.90
N GLN A 175 -7.97 1.56 -8.81
CA GLN A 175 -8.37 0.17 -9.01
C GLN A 175 -7.44 -0.55 -10.00
N ASN A 176 -6.82 0.19 -10.94
CA ASN A 176 -5.87 -0.39 -11.89
C ASN A 176 -4.51 -0.66 -11.23
N LEU A 177 -4.04 -1.89 -11.32
CA LEU A 177 -2.79 -2.34 -10.71
C LEU A 177 -1.56 -1.54 -11.16
N ALA A 178 -1.55 -1.02 -12.39
CA ALA A 178 -0.43 -0.22 -12.89
C ALA A 178 -0.32 1.17 -12.24
N LEU A 179 -1.33 1.57 -11.43
CA LEU A 179 -1.39 2.82 -10.68
C LEU A 179 -1.42 2.58 -9.16
N CYS A 180 -1.30 1.33 -8.73
CA CYS A 180 -1.45 0.89 -7.35
C CYS A 180 -0.19 0.18 -6.87
N GLY A 181 0.25 0.52 -5.67
CA GLY A 181 1.29 -0.20 -4.96
C GLY A 181 2.68 -0.13 -5.60
N ASP A 182 3.55 -0.99 -5.14
CA ASP A 182 4.92 -1.13 -5.62
C ASP A 182 4.97 -1.81 -7.00
N GLN A 183 5.51 -1.08 -7.99
CA GLN A 183 5.64 -1.61 -9.35
C GLN A 183 6.81 -2.58 -9.50
N MET A 184 7.82 -2.54 -8.63
CA MET A 184 8.91 -3.52 -8.63
C MET A 184 8.39 -4.93 -8.38
N GLY A 185 7.52 -5.11 -7.39
CA GLY A 185 6.92 -6.39 -7.05
C GLY A 185 5.99 -6.96 -8.13
N ASN A 186 5.51 -6.11 -9.05
CA ASN A 186 4.60 -6.55 -10.11
C ASN A 186 5.32 -7.07 -11.36
N TRP A 187 6.52 -6.54 -11.68
CA TRP A 187 7.14 -6.71 -12.98
C TRP A 187 8.57 -7.27 -12.96
N ASN A 188 9.09 -7.64 -11.79
CA ASN A 188 10.46 -8.14 -11.66
C ASN A 188 10.70 -9.48 -12.38
N ALA A 189 11.96 -9.74 -12.72
CA ALA A 189 12.36 -10.96 -13.36
C ALA A 189 12.02 -12.21 -12.53
N GLY A 190 11.33 -13.16 -13.14
CA GLY A 190 11.04 -14.45 -12.52
C GLY A 190 10.17 -14.40 -11.27
N ASP A 191 9.43 -13.29 -11.02
CA ASP A 191 8.60 -13.11 -9.82
C ASP A 191 9.41 -13.22 -8.51
N GLN A 192 10.66 -12.76 -8.51
CA GLN A 192 11.56 -12.92 -7.37
C GLN A 192 11.23 -11.99 -6.21
N ILE A 193 10.59 -10.84 -6.48
CA ILE A 193 10.04 -9.96 -5.44
C ILE A 193 8.58 -10.32 -5.23
N HIS A 194 8.24 -10.66 -4.00
CA HIS A 194 6.87 -11.00 -3.62
C HIS A 194 6.21 -9.82 -2.91
N ASN A 195 5.23 -9.23 -3.54
CA ASN A 195 4.41 -8.17 -2.97
C ASN A 195 3.16 -8.72 -2.26
N TRP A 196 2.46 -7.84 -1.54
CA TRP A 196 1.21 -8.12 -0.84
C TRP A 196 0.22 -8.96 -1.69
N PRO A 197 -0.43 -9.99 -1.12
CA PRO A 197 -0.40 -10.45 0.26
C PRO A 197 0.58 -11.61 0.51
N VAL A 198 1.58 -11.80 -0.35
CA VAL A 198 2.59 -12.87 -0.19
C VAL A 198 3.72 -12.35 0.67
N SER A 199 4.05 -13.11 1.71
CA SER A 199 5.19 -12.83 2.59
C SER A 199 6.29 -13.88 2.44
N GLN A 200 7.48 -13.49 2.80
CA GLN A 200 8.67 -14.33 2.89
C GLN A 200 9.44 -14.03 4.17
N TRP A 201 10.37 -14.93 4.56
CA TRP A 201 11.30 -14.60 5.64
C TRP A 201 12.18 -13.43 5.22
N ALA A 202 12.31 -12.46 6.11
CA ALA A 202 13.00 -11.23 5.80
C ALA A 202 13.60 -10.57 7.04
N ALA A 203 14.61 -9.75 6.80
CA ALA A 203 15.15 -8.80 7.75
C ALA A 203 15.34 -7.45 7.06
N ARG A 204 14.96 -6.37 7.73
CA ARG A 204 15.16 -5.00 7.24
C ARG A 204 15.80 -4.17 8.34
N VAL A 205 16.79 -3.36 7.96
CA VAL A 205 17.44 -2.35 8.78
C VAL A 205 17.19 -0.98 8.15
N LYS A 206 16.65 -0.06 8.94
CA LYS A 206 16.44 1.34 8.58
C LYS A 206 17.24 2.22 9.54
N TYR A 207 17.94 3.22 8.99
CA TYR A 207 18.71 4.19 9.76
C TYR A 207 18.33 5.61 9.37
N ASN A 208 17.92 6.40 10.35
CA ASN A 208 17.65 7.82 10.20
C ASN A 208 18.97 8.59 10.19
N VAL A 209 19.46 8.93 8.98
CA VAL A 209 20.73 9.68 8.77
C VAL A 209 20.58 11.11 9.28
N THR A 210 19.44 11.72 9.02
CA THR A 210 19.01 13.02 9.54
C THR A 210 17.52 12.96 9.88
N PRO A 211 16.94 14.00 10.51
CA PRO A 211 15.48 14.07 10.71
C PRO A 211 14.64 14.11 9.42
N GLU A 212 15.27 14.28 8.26
CA GLU A 212 14.63 14.36 6.94
C GLU A 212 15.07 13.25 5.99
N VAL A 213 16.14 12.52 6.30
CA VAL A 213 16.69 11.49 5.42
C VAL A 213 16.88 10.19 6.19
N PHE A 214 16.36 9.12 5.65
CA PHE A 214 16.73 7.79 6.10
C PHE A 214 17.22 6.92 4.93
N ALA A 215 18.03 5.93 5.29
CA ALA A 215 18.45 4.87 4.39
C ALA A 215 18.02 3.52 4.96
N GLN A 216 17.72 2.58 4.09
CA GLN A 216 17.36 1.23 4.51
C GLN A 216 17.91 0.17 3.57
N VAL A 217 18.11 -1.02 4.14
CA VAL A 217 18.49 -2.25 3.43
C VAL A 217 17.66 -3.40 3.95
N GLY A 218 17.25 -4.28 3.06
CA GLY A 218 16.54 -5.50 3.38
C GLY A 218 17.22 -6.74 2.81
N VAL A 219 16.88 -7.89 3.37
CA VAL A 219 17.18 -9.20 2.80
C VAL A 219 15.90 -10.01 2.87
N TYR A 220 15.38 -10.42 1.74
CA TYR A 220 14.12 -11.14 1.59
C TYR A 220 14.38 -12.51 0.94
N GLU A 221 13.96 -13.59 1.58
CA GLU A 221 14.04 -14.91 1.00
C GLU A 221 13.28 -14.96 -0.34
N TYR A 222 13.90 -15.42 -1.39
CA TYR A 222 13.17 -15.83 -2.59
C TYR A 222 12.84 -17.31 -2.54
N ASN A 223 11.56 -17.61 -2.31
CA ASN A 223 11.03 -18.96 -2.30
C ASN A 223 9.75 -19.03 -3.16
N PRO A 224 9.83 -19.57 -4.38
CA PRO A 224 8.68 -19.63 -5.31
C PRO A 224 7.53 -20.50 -4.77
N GLU A 225 7.79 -21.38 -3.78
CA GLU A 225 6.71 -22.13 -3.12
C GLU A 225 5.71 -21.21 -2.43
N ASN A 226 6.15 -20.05 -1.93
CA ASN A 226 5.28 -19.08 -1.28
C ASN A 226 4.20 -18.51 -2.22
N LEU A 227 4.37 -18.55 -3.55
CA LEU A 227 3.36 -18.13 -4.53
C LEU A 227 2.24 -19.15 -4.71
N LYS A 228 2.47 -20.42 -4.39
CA LYS A 228 1.48 -21.48 -4.58
C LYS A 228 0.25 -21.25 -3.70
N ARG A 229 -0.95 -21.47 -4.26
CA ARG A 229 -2.23 -21.33 -3.55
C ARG A 229 -2.30 -22.15 -2.26
N SER A 230 -1.75 -23.38 -2.27
CA SER A 230 -1.74 -24.31 -1.13
C SER A 230 -0.71 -23.95 -0.04
N LYS A 231 0.14 -22.94 -0.27
CA LYS A 231 1.25 -22.56 0.59
C LYS A 231 1.05 -21.21 1.30
N GLY A 232 -0.22 -20.80 1.49
CA GLY A 232 -0.54 -19.51 2.13
C GLY A 232 0.00 -19.33 3.55
N PHE A 233 0.24 -20.43 4.28
CA PHE A 233 0.80 -20.46 5.63
C PHE A 233 2.18 -21.13 5.69
N ASN A 234 2.93 -21.12 4.57
CA ASN A 234 4.24 -21.77 4.52
C ASN A 234 5.25 -21.04 5.41
N LEU A 235 5.75 -21.73 6.45
CA LEU A 235 6.84 -21.24 7.32
C LEU A 235 8.18 -21.97 7.04
N SER A 236 8.17 -22.97 6.12
CA SER A 236 9.38 -23.68 5.74
C SER A 236 10.22 -22.83 4.78
N THR A 237 11.52 -22.97 4.88
CA THR A 237 12.49 -22.46 3.91
C THR A 237 12.78 -23.47 2.80
N ASP A 238 12.12 -24.63 2.81
CA ASP A 238 12.25 -25.62 1.74
C ASP A 238 11.79 -25.04 0.41
N GLY A 239 12.60 -25.15 -0.63
CA GLY A 239 12.35 -24.55 -1.93
C GLY A 239 12.94 -23.15 -2.10
N SER A 240 13.60 -22.58 -1.08
CA SER A 240 14.34 -21.33 -1.20
C SER A 240 15.39 -21.41 -2.32
N LYS A 241 15.47 -20.36 -3.14
CA LYS A 241 16.38 -20.27 -4.31
C LYS A 241 17.42 -19.16 -4.16
N GLY A 242 17.33 -18.36 -3.10
CA GLY A 242 18.21 -17.23 -2.86
C GLY A 242 17.50 -16.13 -2.08
N ALA A 243 17.99 -14.93 -2.24
CA ALA A 243 17.46 -13.75 -1.58
C ALA A 243 17.43 -12.54 -2.51
N VAL A 244 16.47 -11.64 -2.28
CA VAL A 244 16.43 -10.30 -2.87
C VAL A 244 16.91 -9.31 -1.82
N ILE A 245 17.80 -8.41 -2.23
CA ILE A 245 18.47 -7.43 -1.37
C ILE A 245 18.15 -6.03 -1.89
N PRO A 246 17.04 -5.39 -1.45
CA PRO A 246 16.76 -4.00 -1.76
C PRO A 246 17.55 -3.06 -0.87
N VAL A 247 17.92 -1.90 -1.43
CA VAL A 247 18.46 -0.73 -0.74
C VAL A 247 17.69 0.50 -1.17
N GLU A 248 17.39 1.41 -0.25
CA GLU A 248 16.63 2.62 -0.55
C GLU A 248 17.10 3.80 0.31
N VAL A 249 17.10 4.98 -0.28
CA VAL A 249 17.24 6.26 0.40
C VAL A 249 15.95 7.04 0.21
N VAL A 250 15.46 7.62 1.30
CA VAL A 250 14.21 8.41 1.32
C VAL A 250 14.49 9.78 1.91
N TRP A 251 14.06 10.81 1.22
CA TRP A 251 14.14 12.19 1.66
C TRP A 251 12.74 12.78 1.85
N GLN A 252 12.48 13.27 3.07
CA GLN A 252 11.24 13.89 3.51
C GLN A 252 11.52 15.30 4.04
N PRO A 253 11.69 16.31 3.15
CA PRO A 253 12.06 17.65 3.56
C PRO A 253 10.99 18.30 4.44
N LYS A 254 11.34 18.75 5.63
CA LYS A 254 10.42 19.40 6.59
C LYS A 254 9.84 20.71 6.08
N SER A 255 10.67 21.49 5.37
CA SER A 255 10.25 22.77 4.79
C SER A 255 9.56 22.63 3.44
N GLY A 256 9.49 21.43 2.90
CA GLY A 256 8.91 21.12 1.58
C GLY A 256 9.62 21.86 0.43
N LEU A 257 9.71 21.22 -0.76
CA LEU A 257 10.33 21.85 -1.93
C LEU A 257 9.40 22.84 -2.62
N ILE A 258 8.08 22.64 -2.51
CA ILE A 258 7.07 23.44 -3.19
C ILE A 258 6.18 24.10 -2.13
N ASN A 259 6.24 25.41 -2.01
CA ASN A 259 5.42 26.23 -1.12
C ASN A 259 5.40 25.79 0.36
N GLY A 260 6.47 25.14 0.83
CA GLY A 260 6.54 24.60 2.20
C GLY A 260 5.63 23.38 2.44
N LEU A 261 5.06 22.80 1.38
CA LEU A 261 4.15 21.67 1.47
C LEU A 261 4.89 20.34 1.48
N ALA A 262 4.28 19.32 2.12
CA ALA A 262 4.88 18.01 2.31
C ALA A 262 5.31 17.36 0.98
N GLY A 263 6.49 16.74 1.02
CA GLY A 263 7.03 15.96 -0.09
C GLY A 263 7.81 14.75 0.44
N GLU A 264 7.88 13.70 -0.37
CA GLU A 264 8.68 12.51 -0.13
C GLU A 264 9.29 12.06 -1.45
N TYR A 265 10.58 11.76 -1.43
CA TYR A 265 11.35 11.37 -2.61
C TYR A 265 12.17 10.14 -2.27
N ARG A 266 12.10 9.13 -3.14
CA ARG A 266 12.73 7.81 -2.95
C ARG A 266 13.59 7.46 -4.13
N ALA A 267 14.74 6.85 -3.85
CA ALA A 267 15.58 6.21 -4.84
C ALA A 267 16.05 4.87 -4.26
N GLY A 268 15.90 3.81 -5.02
CA GLY A 268 16.27 2.48 -4.57
C GLY A 268 16.76 1.59 -5.70
N TYR A 269 17.34 0.48 -5.29
CA TYR A 269 17.88 -0.55 -6.16
C TYR A 269 17.74 -1.90 -5.46
N TYR A 270 17.53 -2.97 -6.22
CA TYR A 270 17.60 -4.33 -5.70
C TYR A 270 18.55 -5.20 -6.53
N TYR A 271 19.13 -6.17 -5.84
CA TYR A 271 19.86 -7.28 -6.42
C TYR A 271 19.30 -8.59 -5.90
N SER A 272 19.13 -9.59 -6.78
CA SER A 272 18.73 -10.94 -6.40
C SER A 272 19.93 -11.88 -6.49
N THR A 273 20.10 -12.71 -5.47
CA THR A 273 21.10 -13.79 -5.50
C THR A 273 20.57 -15.06 -6.16
N ALA A 274 19.27 -15.07 -6.51
CA ALA A 274 18.65 -16.21 -7.17
C ALA A 274 18.88 -16.13 -8.69
N ASP A 275 19.07 -17.29 -9.29
CA ASP A 275 19.18 -17.42 -10.74
C ASP A 275 17.91 -16.93 -11.45
N ALA A 276 18.09 -16.14 -12.49
CA ALA A 276 17.08 -15.81 -13.49
C ALA A 276 17.60 -16.29 -14.87
N ASN A 277 16.70 -16.78 -15.71
CA ASN A 277 17.08 -17.16 -17.07
C ASN A 277 17.33 -15.91 -17.91
N GLU A 278 18.46 -15.86 -18.61
CA GLU A 278 18.69 -14.85 -19.63
C GLU A 278 17.70 -15.00 -20.79
N ILE A 279 17.25 -13.87 -21.32
CA ILE A 279 16.36 -13.81 -22.48
C ILE A 279 17.12 -14.30 -23.70
N ASN A 280 16.50 -15.20 -24.50
CA ASN A 280 17.06 -15.81 -25.69
C ASN A 280 18.40 -16.56 -25.50
N SER A 281 18.68 -16.99 -24.28
CA SER A 281 19.89 -17.71 -23.92
C SER A 281 19.56 -18.93 -23.05
N THR A 282 20.49 -19.85 -22.95
CA THR A 282 20.46 -20.96 -22.00
C THR A 282 21.21 -20.63 -20.70
N ASN A 283 21.82 -19.46 -20.66
CA ASN A 283 22.57 -19.00 -19.51
C ASN A 283 21.62 -18.51 -18.41
N LYS A 284 22.21 -18.30 -17.25
CA LYS A 284 21.56 -17.70 -16.11
C LYS A 284 22.35 -16.50 -15.64
N ASP A 285 21.64 -15.50 -15.13
CA ASP A 285 22.19 -14.33 -14.51
C ASP A 285 21.33 -13.99 -13.25
N HIS A 286 21.57 -12.87 -12.64
CA HIS A 286 20.87 -12.41 -11.44
C HIS A 286 19.93 -11.25 -11.77
N GLY A 287 18.68 -11.37 -11.32
CA GLY A 287 17.72 -10.28 -11.48
C GLY A 287 18.14 -9.05 -10.68
N GLN A 288 18.07 -7.88 -11.29
CA GLN A 288 18.35 -6.61 -10.66
C GLN A 288 17.47 -5.50 -11.23
N GLY A 289 17.39 -4.39 -10.52
CA GLY A 289 16.61 -3.24 -10.99
C GLY A 289 16.61 -2.12 -9.98
N GLY A 290 15.96 -1.02 -10.34
CA GLY A 290 15.90 0.15 -9.47
C GLY A 290 14.62 0.94 -9.65
N TRP A 291 14.40 1.88 -8.76
CA TRP A 291 13.23 2.76 -8.79
C TRP A 291 13.55 4.18 -8.35
N LEU A 292 12.75 5.07 -8.88
CA LEU A 292 12.61 6.44 -8.40
C LEU A 292 11.13 6.68 -8.15
N SER A 293 10.78 7.24 -7.01
CA SER A 293 9.39 7.66 -6.75
C SER A 293 9.33 8.93 -5.93
N PHE A 294 8.21 9.63 -6.06
CA PHE A 294 7.96 10.82 -5.29
C PHE A 294 6.47 11.02 -5.02
N ILE A 295 6.20 11.67 -3.90
CA ILE A 295 4.90 12.22 -3.55
C ILE A 295 5.15 13.69 -3.24
N GLN A 296 4.43 14.62 -3.89
CA GLN A 296 4.54 16.05 -3.63
C GLN A 296 3.15 16.70 -3.56
N GLN A 297 2.85 17.31 -2.44
CA GLN A 297 1.71 18.19 -2.33
C GLN A 297 2.00 19.54 -3.02
N LEU A 298 1.14 19.96 -3.93
CA LEU A 298 1.33 21.18 -4.72
C LEU A 298 0.54 22.36 -4.17
N THR A 299 -0.64 22.10 -3.59
CA THR A 299 -1.52 23.15 -3.06
C THR A 299 -2.12 22.75 -1.71
N ALA A 300 -2.58 23.76 -0.97
CA ALA A 300 -3.43 23.61 0.20
C ALA A 300 -4.68 24.49 0.01
N VAL A 301 -5.80 24.14 0.65
CA VAL A 301 -7.04 24.90 0.56
C VAL A 301 -7.18 25.78 1.79
N ASN A 302 -7.11 27.11 1.62
CA ASN A 302 -7.22 28.07 2.72
C ASN A 302 -6.27 27.80 3.91
N GLY A 303 -5.06 27.29 3.63
CA GLY A 303 -4.08 26.92 4.65
C GLY A 303 -4.27 25.52 5.23
N ASP A 304 -5.34 24.82 4.90
CA ASP A 304 -5.55 23.41 5.29
C ASP A 304 -4.74 22.49 4.37
N THR A 305 -3.62 21.95 4.90
CA THR A 305 -2.71 21.05 4.19
C THR A 305 -3.25 19.62 4.07
N SER A 306 -4.36 19.28 4.70
CA SER A 306 -5.03 17.99 4.51
C SER A 306 -5.86 17.96 3.21
N ARG A 307 -6.08 19.11 2.58
CA ARG A 307 -6.82 19.34 1.34
C ARG A 307 -5.92 19.97 0.27
N GLY A 308 -6.21 19.70 -0.98
CA GLY A 308 -5.48 20.28 -2.10
C GLY A 308 -4.95 19.25 -3.08
N LEU A 309 -4.16 19.71 -4.03
CA LEU A 309 -3.59 18.89 -5.10
C LEU A 309 -2.29 18.22 -4.64
N LYS A 310 -2.22 16.93 -4.85
CA LYS A 310 -1.04 16.07 -4.68
C LYS A 310 -0.67 15.44 -6.03
N VAL A 311 0.61 15.35 -6.32
CA VAL A 311 1.16 14.57 -7.44
C VAL A 311 1.98 13.40 -6.90
N VAL A 312 1.82 12.25 -7.54
CA VAL A 312 2.55 11.02 -7.23
C VAL A 312 3.17 10.52 -8.52
N GLY A 313 4.46 10.22 -8.50
CA GLY A 313 5.18 9.67 -9.64
C GLY A 313 6.06 8.50 -9.25
N GLN A 314 6.16 7.52 -10.14
CA GLN A 314 7.01 6.36 -9.96
C GLN A 314 7.61 5.94 -11.31
N ALA A 315 8.88 5.57 -11.32
CA ALA A 315 9.56 4.94 -12.44
C ALA A 315 10.37 3.75 -11.93
N THR A 316 10.22 2.59 -12.56
CA THR A 316 10.99 1.39 -12.23
C THR A 316 11.77 0.93 -13.46
N PHE A 317 12.93 0.35 -13.23
CA PHE A 317 13.85 -0.12 -14.29
C PHE A 317 14.29 -1.52 -13.93
N PHE A 318 14.27 -2.41 -14.90
CA PHE A 318 14.65 -3.81 -14.75
C PHE A 318 15.84 -4.13 -15.66
N ASP A 319 16.62 -5.11 -15.27
CA ASP A 319 17.70 -5.63 -16.08
C ASP A 319 17.15 -6.30 -17.37
N GLU A 320 17.57 -5.80 -18.52
CA GLU A 320 17.09 -6.28 -19.82
C GLU A 320 17.60 -7.69 -20.18
N ALA A 321 18.69 -8.13 -19.54
CA ALA A 321 19.19 -9.48 -19.78
C ALA A 321 18.23 -10.56 -19.26
N THR A 322 17.50 -10.28 -18.17
CA THR A 322 16.67 -11.27 -17.47
C THR A 322 15.18 -10.93 -17.45
N SER A 323 14.81 -9.67 -17.67
CA SER A 323 13.42 -9.21 -17.49
C SER A 323 12.67 -9.04 -18.82
N ARG A 324 11.41 -9.52 -18.84
CA ARG A 324 10.47 -9.29 -19.95
C ARG A 324 9.93 -7.86 -20.00
N VAL A 325 9.93 -7.17 -18.87
CA VAL A 325 9.57 -5.76 -18.77
C VAL A 325 10.86 -4.96 -18.60
N LYS A 326 11.06 -3.98 -19.45
CA LYS A 326 12.23 -3.10 -19.44
C LYS A 326 12.11 -2.01 -18.37
N ASN A 327 10.96 -1.39 -18.30
CA ASN A 327 10.67 -0.35 -17.32
C ASN A 327 9.16 -0.09 -17.21
N THR A 328 8.77 0.57 -16.09
CA THR A 328 7.42 1.11 -15.93
C THR A 328 7.49 2.56 -15.48
N GLN A 329 6.51 3.37 -15.86
CA GLN A 329 6.33 4.72 -15.35
C GLN A 329 4.87 4.92 -14.98
N SER A 330 4.63 5.65 -13.88
CA SER A 330 3.29 6.13 -13.55
C SER A 330 3.34 7.56 -13.02
N LEU A 331 2.26 8.30 -13.29
CA LEU A 331 2.05 9.65 -12.79
C LEU A 331 0.58 9.82 -12.46
N ALA A 332 0.29 10.29 -11.27
CA ALA A 332 -1.08 10.52 -10.82
C ALA A 332 -1.21 11.89 -10.15
N PHE A 333 -2.38 12.49 -10.30
CA PHE A 333 -2.80 13.73 -9.66
C PHE A 333 -4.04 13.43 -8.84
N ALA A 334 -4.02 13.77 -7.56
CA ALA A 334 -5.14 13.60 -6.65
C ALA A 334 -5.47 14.94 -5.97
N TYR A 335 -6.72 15.38 -6.08
CA TYR A 335 -7.21 16.58 -5.41
C TYR A 335 -8.21 16.20 -4.32
N LYS A 336 -7.81 16.38 -3.07
CA LYS A 336 -8.67 16.14 -1.90
C LYS A 336 -9.42 17.40 -1.50
N GLY A 337 -10.72 17.26 -1.25
CA GLY A 337 -11.58 18.37 -0.82
C GLY A 337 -11.81 19.43 -1.88
N LEU A 338 -11.99 19.02 -3.15
CA LEU A 338 -12.29 19.92 -4.26
C LEU A 338 -13.61 20.70 -4.02
N VAL A 339 -14.57 20.08 -3.37
CA VAL A 339 -15.87 20.67 -3.01
C VAL A 339 -15.91 20.94 -1.52
N ASP A 340 -16.15 22.19 -1.09
CA ASP A 340 -16.09 22.59 0.31
C ASP A 340 -17.09 21.85 1.22
N THR A 341 -18.25 21.47 0.70
CA THR A 341 -19.23 20.66 1.44
C THR A 341 -18.85 19.20 1.55
N ARG A 342 -17.81 18.76 0.81
CA ARG A 342 -17.27 17.41 0.77
C ARG A 342 -15.74 17.44 0.93
N PRO A 343 -15.22 17.93 2.08
CA PRO A 343 -13.78 18.22 2.24
C PRO A 343 -12.90 16.96 2.27
N LYS A 344 -13.48 15.79 2.45
CA LYS A 344 -12.78 14.51 2.53
C LYS A 344 -12.78 13.73 1.21
N ASP A 345 -13.68 14.08 0.28
CA ASP A 345 -13.75 13.44 -1.03
C ASP A 345 -12.51 13.76 -1.87
N GLU A 346 -12.14 12.84 -2.76
CA GLU A 346 -10.97 12.97 -3.60
C GLU A 346 -11.30 12.70 -5.07
N LEU A 347 -10.84 13.58 -5.95
CA LEU A 347 -10.82 13.37 -7.40
C LEU A 347 -9.39 13.05 -7.82
N ALA A 348 -9.17 11.94 -8.51
CA ALA A 348 -7.85 11.61 -9.00
C ALA A 348 -7.87 11.12 -10.45
N ILE A 349 -6.76 11.40 -11.15
CA ILE A 349 -6.47 10.88 -12.47
C ILE A 349 -5.05 10.34 -12.49
N GLY A 350 -4.85 9.16 -13.06
CA GLY A 350 -3.56 8.49 -13.17
C GLY A 350 -3.29 7.96 -14.56
N PHE A 351 -2.01 7.91 -14.91
CA PHE A 351 -1.48 7.41 -16.17
C PHE A 351 -0.29 6.49 -15.88
N SER A 352 -0.21 5.36 -16.58
CA SER A 352 0.93 4.48 -16.51
C SER A 352 1.33 3.96 -17.88
N ARG A 353 2.60 3.57 -17.99
CA ARG A 353 3.20 2.91 -19.14
C ARG A 353 3.98 1.71 -18.63
N ILE A 354 3.75 0.55 -19.24
CA ILE A 354 4.52 -0.68 -19.04
C ILE A 354 5.24 -0.97 -20.37
N ASN A 355 6.55 -0.84 -20.37
CA ASN A 355 7.39 -1.00 -21.57
C ASN A 355 8.03 -2.39 -21.58
N LEU A 356 7.76 -3.17 -22.62
CA LEU A 356 8.31 -4.50 -22.77
C LEU A 356 9.77 -4.45 -23.27
N ASN A 357 10.49 -5.51 -23.00
CA ASN A 357 11.79 -5.77 -23.56
C ASN A 357 11.61 -6.48 -24.92
N ASP A 358 11.95 -5.81 -26.01
CA ASP A 358 11.75 -6.30 -27.38
C ASP A 358 12.44 -7.66 -27.61
N ASP A 359 13.60 -7.88 -26.99
CA ASP A 359 14.35 -9.13 -27.10
C ASP A 359 13.60 -10.32 -26.50
N ALA A 360 12.72 -10.09 -25.53
CA ALA A 360 11.89 -11.15 -24.93
C ALA A 360 10.73 -11.58 -25.83
N TYR A 361 10.44 -10.86 -26.90
CA TYR A 361 9.25 -11.03 -27.74
C TYR A 361 9.59 -11.12 -29.23
N LEU A 362 10.67 -11.79 -29.59
CA LEU A 362 11.12 -11.96 -30.96
C LEU A 362 9.97 -12.38 -31.89
N GLY A 363 9.85 -11.68 -33.01
CA GLY A 363 8.81 -11.92 -34.03
C GLY A 363 7.43 -11.36 -33.68
N LYS A 364 7.27 -10.63 -32.59
CA LYS A 364 6.05 -9.87 -32.25
C LYS A 364 6.34 -8.37 -32.37
N ASP A 365 5.38 -7.61 -32.89
CA ASP A 365 5.46 -6.14 -32.91
C ASP A 365 4.98 -5.57 -31.58
N VAL A 366 5.89 -5.54 -30.61
CA VAL A 366 5.61 -5.04 -29.26
C VAL A 366 5.87 -3.55 -29.14
N ASP A 367 5.21 -2.91 -28.18
CA ASP A 367 5.37 -1.51 -27.80
C ASP A 367 5.22 -1.41 -26.27
N SER A 368 4.36 -0.56 -25.81
CA SER A 368 4.02 -0.38 -24.41
C SER A 368 2.51 -0.54 -24.19
N GLU A 369 2.13 -1.14 -23.08
CA GLU A 369 0.77 -1.03 -22.59
C GLU A 369 0.61 0.27 -21.81
N TYR A 370 -0.44 1.05 -22.14
CA TYR A 370 -0.78 2.29 -21.45
C TYR A 370 -2.08 2.10 -20.67
N ASN A 371 -2.06 2.46 -19.39
CA ASN A 371 -3.23 2.41 -18.54
C ASN A 371 -3.53 3.83 -18.03
N SER A 372 -4.79 4.21 -18.03
CA SER A 372 -5.28 5.46 -17.47
C SER A 372 -6.51 5.16 -16.61
N GLU A 373 -6.66 5.88 -15.51
CA GLU A 373 -7.84 5.78 -14.66
C GLU A 373 -8.19 7.15 -14.09
N ILE A 374 -9.48 7.44 -14.07
CA ILE A 374 -10.05 8.56 -13.30
C ILE A 374 -11.05 8.00 -12.31
N TYR A 375 -10.99 8.45 -11.05
CA TYR A 375 -11.98 8.12 -10.04
C TYR A 375 -12.45 9.35 -9.26
N TYR A 376 -13.64 9.24 -8.67
CA TYR A 376 -14.11 10.13 -7.62
C TYR A 376 -14.32 9.33 -6.34
N GLY A 377 -13.48 9.59 -5.33
CA GLY A 377 -13.51 8.91 -4.03
C GLY A 377 -14.50 9.61 -3.11
N ILE A 378 -15.60 8.93 -2.83
CA ILE A 378 -16.65 9.39 -1.92
C ILE A 378 -16.35 8.83 -0.53
N GLU A 379 -15.93 9.68 0.42
CA GLU A 379 -15.89 9.28 1.84
C GLU A 379 -17.31 9.31 2.41
N ALA A 380 -18.02 8.18 2.26
CA ALA A 380 -19.43 8.07 2.65
C ALA A 380 -19.60 8.12 4.18
N THR A 381 -18.65 7.50 4.89
CA THR A 381 -18.49 7.56 6.35
C THR A 381 -17.01 7.57 6.69
N ASN A 382 -16.62 7.71 7.95
CA ASN A 382 -15.20 7.59 8.32
C ASN A 382 -14.61 6.18 8.10
N TRP A 383 -15.47 5.17 7.94
CA TRP A 383 -15.08 3.77 7.75
C TRP A 383 -15.40 3.20 6.36
N LEU A 384 -16.04 3.99 5.46
CA LEU A 384 -16.41 3.54 4.11
C LEU A 384 -16.05 4.59 3.06
N THR A 385 -15.19 4.20 2.13
CA THR A 385 -14.90 4.96 0.91
C THR A 385 -15.37 4.17 -0.30
N VAL A 386 -16.05 4.84 -1.24
CA VAL A 386 -16.51 4.27 -2.53
C VAL A 386 -15.90 5.08 -3.67
N ARG A 387 -15.23 4.41 -4.60
CA ARG A 387 -14.56 5.01 -5.75
C ARG A 387 -15.12 4.47 -7.07
N PRO A 388 -16.23 5.04 -7.61
CA PRO A 388 -16.55 4.83 -9.02
C PRO A 388 -15.40 5.34 -9.88
N ASN A 389 -15.05 4.56 -10.91
CA ASN A 389 -13.92 4.87 -11.78
C ASN A 389 -14.20 4.47 -13.24
N VAL A 390 -13.43 5.09 -14.12
CA VAL A 390 -13.34 4.71 -15.53
C VAL A 390 -11.87 4.55 -15.87
N GLN A 391 -11.55 3.42 -16.51
CA GLN A 391 -10.21 3.08 -16.95
C GLN A 391 -10.17 3.02 -18.47
N TYR A 392 -9.03 3.35 -19.05
CA TYR A 392 -8.72 3.14 -20.45
C TYR A 392 -7.40 2.40 -20.58
N VAL A 393 -7.46 1.23 -21.20
CA VAL A 393 -6.28 0.41 -21.51
C VAL A 393 -6.04 0.48 -23.00
N ARG A 394 -4.84 0.92 -23.39
CA ARG A 394 -4.40 1.01 -24.78
C ARG A 394 -3.26 0.05 -25.03
N HIS A 395 -3.27 -0.60 -26.22
CA HIS A 395 -2.31 -1.62 -26.63
C HIS A 395 -2.24 -2.75 -25.60
N VAL A 396 -3.38 -3.39 -25.33
CA VAL A 396 -3.48 -4.53 -24.42
C VAL A 396 -2.41 -5.57 -24.73
N GLY A 397 -1.66 -5.98 -23.71
CA GLY A 397 -0.52 -6.88 -23.85
C GLY A 397 0.72 -6.22 -24.47
N ALA A 398 0.75 -4.89 -24.57
CA ALA A 398 1.78 -4.09 -25.21
C ALA A 398 1.99 -4.44 -26.70
N LEU A 399 0.98 -4.94 -27.39
CA LEU A 399 1.02 -5.20 -28.84
C LEU A 399 0.58 -3.95 -29.59
N LYS A 400 1.28 -3.56 -30.65
CA LYS A 400 0.95 -2.35 -31.43
C LYS A 400 -0.43 -2.44 -32.10
N ASP A 401 -0.83 -3.63 -32.51
CA ASP A 401 -2.15 -3.95 -33.04
C ASP A 401 -3.14 -4.45 -31.96
N GLY A 402 -2.71 -4.45 -30.70
CA GLY A 402 -3.50 -4.88 -29.54
C GLY A 402 -4.79 -4.09 -29.38
N ASN A 403 -5.76 -4.71 -28.72
CA ASN A 403 -7.03 -4.07 -28.41
C ASN A 403 -6.84 -2.82 -27.55
N ASN A 404 -7.83 -1.94 -27.62
CA ASN A 404 -8.05 -0.87 -26.65
C ASN A 404 -9.39 -1.12 -25.99
N ALA A 405 -9.48 -0.86 -24.69
CA ALA A 405 -10.70 -1.09 -23.92
C ALA A 405 -10.99 0.05 -22.95
N TRP A 406 -12.27 0.44 -22.87
CA TRP A 406 -12.81 1.23 -21.78
C TRP A 406 -13.42 0.30 -20.75
N VAL A 407 -13.07 0.50 -19.48
CA VAL A 407 -13.55 -0.30 -18.35
C VAL A 407 -14.19 0.62 -17.33
N GLY A 408 -15.42 0.34 -16.93
CA GLY A 408 -16.05 0.96 -15.77
C GLY A 408 -15.80 0.11 -14.54
N GLY A 409 -15.46 0.77 -13.42
CA GLY A 409 -15.19 0.10 -12.17
C GLY A 409 -15.82 0.78 -10.96
N ILE A 410 -15.93 0.02 -9.89
CA ILE A 410 -16.24 0.52 -8.55
C ILE A 410 -15.33 -0.18 -7.56
N LYS A 411 -14.48 0.59 -6.88
CA LYS A 411 -13.69 0.13 -5.75
C LYS A 411 -14.32 0.65 -4.47
N PHE A 412 -14.48 -0.21 -3.49
CA PHE A 412 -14.92 0.20 -2.15
C PHE A 412 -14.01 -0.39 -1.08
N GLN A 413 -13.74 0.42 -0.08
CA GLN A 413 -12.90 0.07 1.04
C GLN A 413 -13.64 0.37 2.33
N THR A 414 -13.61 -0.58 3.26
CA THR A 414 -14.21 -0.41 4.58
C THR A 414 -13.28 -0.90 5.69
N VAL A 415 -13.36 -0.24 6.84
CA VAL A 415 -12.65 -0.60 8.07
C VAL A 415 -13.70 -1.01 9.11
N PHE A 416 -13.55 -2.24 9.64
CA PHE A 416 -14.51 -2.82 10.59
C PHE A 416 -14.15 -2.53 12.03
#